data_fa70f5b6eed5b7987dd9e5e6f65492aa
#
_entry.id   fa70f5b6eed5b7987dd9e5e6f65492aa
#
_cell.length_a   1.000
_cell.length_b   1.000
_cell.length_c   1.000
_cell.angle_alpha   90.00
_cell.angle_beta   90.00
_cell.angle_gamma   90.00
#
_symmetry.space_group_name_H-M   'P 1'
#
loop_
_entity.id
_entity.type
_entity.pdbx_description
1 polymer ?
#
loop_
_entity_poly.entity_id
_entity_poly.type
_entity_poly.pdbx_seq_one_letter_code
_entity_poly.pdbx_strand_id
1 'polypeptide(L)'
;MIYFGKLYFFILYNMITWHEFEKVEMRVGTILEVQDFPKANKPAYQLTIDFGSELGIKKSSAQITKRYSKKDLLGKQIIAVVNFPKKQIADFMSECLVLGSVGEENDIVLLTSDIPVENGLRIG
;
A
#
# COMPACT_ATOMS: atom_id res chain seq x y z
N MET A 1 -21.24 11.21 32.52
CA MET A 1 -21.75 12.14 31.49
C MET A 1 -20.63 12.83 30.72
N ILE A 2 -19.73 13.49 31.38
CA ILE A 2 -18.58 14.16 30.70
C ILE A 2 -17.74 13.14 29.93
N TYR A 3 -17.47 12.00 30.52
CA TYR A 3 -16.71 10.93 29.90
C TYR A 3 -17.41 10.40 28.66
N PHE A 4 -18.74 10.22 28.78
CA PHE A 4 -19.55 9.75 27.66
C PHE A 4 -19.57 10.76 26.51
N GLY A 5 -19.66 12.05 26.83
CA GLY A 5 -19.60 13.11 25.84
C GLY A 5 -18.27 13.15 25.08
N LYS A 6 -17.16 12.91 25.77
CA LYS A 6 -15.84 12.86 25.14
C LYS A 6 -15.74 11.68 24.19
N LEU A 7 -16.27 10.52 24.56
CA LEU A 7 -16.27 9.34 23.70
C LEU A 7 -17.09 9.58 22.43
N TYR A 8 -18.28 10.17 22.58
CA TYR A 8 -19.12 10.50 21.45
C TYR A 8 -18.45 11.48 20.49
N PHE A 9 -17.83 12.53 21.03
CA PHE A 9 -17.09 13.50 20.23
C PHE A 9 -15.94 12.84 19.48
N PHE A 10 -15.19 11.95 20.15
CA PHE A 10 -14.10 11.23 19.52
C PHE A 10 -14.58 10.38 18.35
N ILE A 11 -15.69 9.66 18.52
CA ILE A 11 -16.28 8.84 17.46
C ILE A 11 -16.67 9.71 16.28
N LEU A 12 -17.36 10.84 16.50
CA LEU A 12 -17.76 11.75 15.42
C LEU A 12 -16.55 12.33 14.70
N TYR A 13 -15.50 12.70 15.45
CA TYR A 13 -14.28 13.26 14.88
C TYR A 13 -13.57 12.27 13.97
N ASN A 14 -13.61 10.97 14.31
CA ASN A 14 -12.96 9.92 13.54
C ASN A 14 -13.83 9.35 12.41
N MET A 15 -15.08 9.74 12.33
CA MET A 15 -15.95 9.29 11.23
C MET A 15 -15.54 9.99 9.95
N ILE A 16 -15.45 9.21 8.88
CA ILE A 16 -15.16 9.74 7.55
C ILE A 16 -16.46 9.88 6.76
N THR A 17 -16.44 10.78 5.79
CA THR A 17 -17.50 10.92 4.82
C THR A 17 -17.21 10.05 3.59
N TRP A 18 -18.24 9.77 2.80
CA TRP A 18 -18.05 9.10 1.52
C TRP A 18 -17.09 9.86 0.62
N HIS A 19 -17.19 11.18 0.61
CA HIS A 19 -16.31 12.04 -0.18
C HIS A 19 -14.83 11.89 0.22
N GLU A 20 -14.57 11.77 1.52
CA GLU A 20 -13.20 11.54 2.00
C GLU A 20 -12.65 10.18 1.54
N PHE A 21 -13.47 9.14 1.60
CA PHE A 21 -13.09 7.81 1.11
C PHE A 21 -12.79 7.82 -0.39
N GLU A 22 -13.61 8.51 -1.17
CA GLU A 22 -13.42 8.59 -2.62
C GLU A 22 -12.12 9.27 -3.03
N LYS A 23 -11.56 10.09 -2.17
CA LYS A 23 -10.26 10.74 -2.43
C LYS A 23 -9.09 9.77 -2.39
N VAL A 24 -9.24 8.65 -1.70
CA VAL A 24 -8.19 7.63 -1.62
C VAL A 24 -8.32 6.74 -2.83
N GLU A 25 -7.35 6.82 -3.73
CA GLU A 25 -7.38 6.06 -4.98
C GLU A 25 -6.56 4.78 -4.83
N MET A 26 -7.27 3.67 -4.62
CA MET A 26 -6.68 2.34 -4.48
C MET A 26 -6.85 1.57 -5.78
N ARG A 27 -5.77 0.97 -6.28
CA ARG A 27 -5.75 0.22 -7.54
C ARG A 27 -5.07 -1.12 -7.39
N VAL A 28 -5.49 -2.06 -8.21
CA VAL A 28 -4.84 -3.38 -8.34
C VAL A 28 -3.62 -3.25 -9.23
N GLY A 29 -2.51 -3.85 -8.82
CA GLY A 29 -1.31 -3.92 -9.63
C GLY A 29 -0.59 -5.26 -9.48
N THR A 30 0.26 -5.60 -10.45
CA THR A 30 1.08 -6.82 -10.42
C THR A 30 2.53 -6.46 -10.21
N ILE A 31 3.19 -7.11 -9.28
CA ILE A 31 4.62 -6.91 -9.02
C ILE A 31 5.41 -7.54 -10.16
N LEU A 32 6.17 -6.71 -10.87
CA LEU A 32 7.03 -7.13 -11.98
C LEU A 32 8.46 -7.43 -11.55
N GLU A 33 8.98 -6.64 -10.61
CA GLU A 33 10.37 -6.74 -10.15
C GLU A 33 10.43 -6.48 -8.64
N VAL A 34 11.35 -7.16 -7.98
CA VAL A 34 11.63 -7.00 -6.55
C VAL A 34 13.14 -6.94 -6.37
N GLN A 35 13.61 -5.88 -5.73
CA GLN A 35 15.02 -5.69 -5.41
C GLN A 35 15.21 -5.41 -3.93
N ASP A 36 16.36 -5.78 -3.40
CA ASP A 36 16.74 -5.40 -2.04
C ASP A 36 16.92 -3.88 -1.95
N PHE A 37 16.71 -3.34 -0.76
CA PHE A 37 16.88 -1.90 -0.52
C PHE A 37 17.86 -1.68 0.64
N PRO A 38 19.17 -1.91 0.43
CA PRO A 38 20.14 -1.84 1.53
C PRO A 38 20.32 -0.44 2.12
N LYS A 39 20.01 0.62 1.37
CA LYS A 39 20.13 2.00 1.83
C LYS A 39 18.94 2.48 2.67
N ALA A 40 17.86 1.71 2.74
CA ALA A 40 16.73 2.07 3.59
C ALA A 40 17.09 1.89 5.07
N ASN A 41 16.53 2.74 5.93
CA ASN A 41 16.79 2.68 7.38
C ASN A 41 16.27 1.38 8.01
N LYS A 42 15.16 0.86 7.50
CA LYS A 42 14.56 -0.40 7.95
C LYS A 42 14.55 -1.38 6.79
N PRO A 43 14.61 -2.71 7.07
CA PRO A 43 14.55 -3.70 6.00
C PRO A 43 13.33 -3.49 5.10
N ALA A 44 13.60 -3.38 3.80
CA ALA A 44 12.56 -3.11 2.80
C ALA A 44 12.96 -3.68 1.44
N TYR A 45 11.97 -3.81 0.56
CA TYR A 45 12.19 -4.10 -0.85
C TYR A 45 11.84 -2.89 -1.70
N GLN A 46 12.48 -2.79 -2.86
CA GLN A 46 12.06 -1.90 -3.94
C GLN A 46 11.22 -2.71 -4.91
N LEU A 47 9.97 -2.30 -5.10
CA LEU A 47 9.03 -2.99 -5.98
C LEU A 47 8.81 -2.17 -7.24
N THR A 48 8.71 -2.86 -8.38
CA THR A 48 8.23 -2.29 -9.64
C THR A 48 6.89 -2.96 -9.94
N ILE A 49 5.84 -2.16 -10.10
CA ILE A 49 4.46 -2.64 -10.14
C ILE A 49 3.76 -2.11 -11.39
N ASP A 50 3.07 -3.02 -12.10
CA ASP A 50 2.27 -2.69 -13.27
C ASP A 50 0.81 -2.48 -12.85
N PHE A 51 0.32 -1.24 -13.01
CA PHE A 51 -1.06 -0.87 -12.73
C PHE A 51 -1.92 -0.75 -14.00
N GLY A 52 -1.48 -1.34 -15.10
CA GLY A 52 -2.21 -1.30 -16.36
C GLY A 52 -1.82 -0.11 -17.24
N SER A 53 -2.38 -0.06 -18.44
CA SER A 53 -2.00 0.91 -19.46
C SER A 53 -2.34 2.37 -19.09
N GLU A 54 -3.38 2.58 -18.32
CA GLU A 54 -3.81 3.91 -17.91
C GLU A 54 -2.87 4.53 -16.86
N LEU A 55 -2.57 3.79 -15.82
CA LEU A 55 -1.72 4.27 -14.71
C LEU A 55 -0.24 3.97 -14.93
N GLY A 56 0.06 2.95 -15.72
CA GLY A 56 1.44 2.57 -16.03
C GLY A 56 2.14 1.85 -14.89
N ILE A 57 3.47 1.87 -14.98
CA ILE A 57 4.36 1.22 -14.02
C ILE A 57 4.79 2.23 -12.97
N LYS A 58 4.71 1.82 -11.69
CA LYS A 58 5.11 2.65 -10.56
C LYS A 58 6.03 1.87 -9.64
N LYS A 59 6.85 2.60 -8.90
CA LYS A 59 7.79 2.03 -7.93
C LYS A 59 7.30 2.29 -6.51
N SER A 60 7.60 1.35 -5.62
CA SER A 60 7.26 1.47 -4.20
C SER A 60 8.35 0.87 -3.34
N SER A 61 8.68 1.54 -2.24
CA SER A 61 9.44 0.94 -1.17
C SER A 61 8.46 0.29 -0.19
N ALA A 62 8.69 -0.97 0.17
CA ALA A 62 7.78 -1.70 1.04
C ALA A 62 8.55 -2.49 2.11
N GLN A 63 8.18 -2.27 3.38
CA GLN A 63 8.78 -2.96 4.53
C GLN A 63 8.07 -4.28 4.77
N ILE A 64 8.23 -5.22 3.84
CA ILE A 64 7.53 -6.51 3.82
C ILE A 64 8.48 -7.70 3.81
N THR A 65 9.70 -7.50 4.31
CA THR A 65 10.75 -8.54 4.25
C THR A 65 10.56 -9.67 5.25
N LYS A 66 9.71 -9.48 6.26
CA LYS A 66 9.53 -10.47 7.33
C LYS A 66 8.88 -11.76 6.83
N ARG A 67 7.82 -11.65 6.03
CA ARG A 67 7.06 -12.81 5.53
C ARG A 67 7.36 -13.19 4.09
N TYR A 68 7.86 -12.25 3.30
CA TYR A 68 7.99 -12.47 1.86
C TYR A 68 9.44 -12.44 1.43
N SER A 69 9.86 -13.47 0.70
CA SER A 69 11.09 -13.42 -0.09
C SER A 69 10.81 -12.69 -1.39
N LYS A 70 11.85 -12.29 -2.10
CA LYS A 70 11.71 -11.67 -3.43
C LYS A 70 10.96 -12.59 -4.40
N LYS A 71 11.26 -13.88 -4.33
CA LYS A 71 10.62 -14.89 -5.18
C LYS A 71 9.12 -15.02 -4.91
N ASP A 72 8.71 -14.91 -3.64
CA ASP A 72 7.30 -14.99 -3.26
C ASP A 72 6.48 -13.84 -3.84
N LEU A 73 7.09 -12.67 -3.99
CA LEU A 73 6.42 -11.45 -4.41
C LEU A 73 6.29 -11.33 -5.93
N LEU A 74 7.20 -11.91 -6.67
CA LEU A 74 7.25 -11.77 -8.12
C LEU A 74 5.98 -12.32 -8.77
N GLY A 75 5.30 -11.49 -9.55
CA GLY A 75 4.05 -11.87 -10.20
C GLY A 75 2.80 -11.78 -9.33
N LYS A 76 2.94 -11.42 -8.07
CA LYS A 76 1.81 -11.29 -7.14
C LYS A 76 1.01 -10.03 -7.43
N GLN A 77 -0.33 -10.15 -7.43
CA GLN A 77 -1.19 -8.98 -7.45
C GLN A 77 -1.33 -8.40 -6.05
N ILE A 78 -1.31 -7.09 -5.98
CA ILE A 78 -1.42 -6.33 -4.73
C ILE A 78 -2.40 -5.16 -4.93
N ILE A 79 -2.72 -4.50 -3.84
CA ILE A 79 -3.52 -3.28 -3.83
C ILE A 79 -2.65 -2.17 -3.28
N ALA A 80 -2.64 -1.03 -3.97
CA ALA A 80 -1.86 0.12 -3.55
C ALA A 80 -2.66 1.41 -3.70
N VAL A 81 -2.38 2.38 -2.82
CA VAL A 81 -2.85 3.76 -2.98
C VAL A 81 -1.91 4.45 -3.94
N VAL A 82 -2.45 5.01 -5.03
CA VAL A 82 -1.65 5.52 -6.14
C VAL A 82 -1.65 7.06 -6.24
N ASN A 83 -2.34 7.75 -5.37
CA ASN A 83 -2.46 9.21 -5.43
C ASN A 83 -1.84 9.95 -4.25
N PHE A 84 -0.88 9.35 -3.55
CA PHE A 84 0.00 10.09 -2.66
C PHE A 84 1.07 10.85 -3.46
N PRO A 85 1.56 11.97 -2.93
CA PRO A 85 2.77 12.57 -3.48
C PRO A 85 3.94 11.58 -3.43
N LYS A 86 4.84 11.65 -4.40
CA LYS A 86 6.05 10.82 -4.40
C LYS A 86 6.89 11.12 -3.17
N LYS A 87 7.49 10.08 -2.60
CA LYS A 87 8.31 10.19 -1.41
C LYS A 87 9.73 9.70 -1.68
N GLN A 88 10.71 10.56 -1.40
CA GLN A 88 12.12 10.20 -1.49
C GLN A 88 12.52 9.37 -0.27
N ILE A 89 13.05 8.18 -0.51
CA ILE A 89 13.60 7.29 0.52
C ILE A 89 15.01 6.92 0.08
N ALA A 90 16.02 7.46 0.77
CA ALA A 90 17.42 7.37 0.36
C ALA A 90 17.56 7.85 -1.10
N ASP A 91 18.03 7.01 -2.01
CA ASP A 91 18.18 7.32 -3.43
C ASP A 91 17.03 6.79 -4.30
N PHE A 92 15.92 6.45 -3.69
CA PHE A 92 14.76 5.80 -4.33
C PHE A 92 13.50 6.65 -4.18
N MET A 93 12.77 6.82 -5.27
CA MET A 93 11.50 7.55 -5.26
C MET A 93 10.33 6.57 -5.19
N SER A 94 9.62 6.56 -4.04
CA SER A 94 8.43 5.74 -3.86
C SER A 94 7.21 6.50 -4.38
N GLU A 95 6.46 5.88 -5.29
CA GLU A 95 5.38 6.53 -6.03
C GLU A 95 3.98 6.06 -5.62
N CYS A 96 3.89 5.00 -4.84
CA CYS A 96 2.62 4.46 -4.36
C CYS A 96 2.81 3.77 -3.02
N LEU A 97 1.71 3.54 -2.32
CA LEU A 97 1.70 2.85 -1.03
C LEU A 97 1.02 1.50 -1.17
N VAL A 98 1.80 0.42 -1.11
CA VAL A 98 1.28 -0.94 -1.10
C VAL A 98 0.61 -1.22 0.23
N LEU A 99 -0.59 -1.78 0.21
CA LEU A 99 -1.41 -2.00 1.40
C LEU A 99 -1.29 -3.42 1.93
N GLY A 100 -1.36 -3.52 3.25
CA GLY A 100 -1.37 -4.80 3.94
C GLY A 100 -1.90 -4.66 5.35
N SER A 101 -2.22 -5.77 5.97
CA SER A 101 -2.50 -5.79 7.40
C SER A 101 -1.20 -5.59 8.16
N VAL A 102 -1.23 -4.78 9.21
CA VAL A 102 -0.04 -4.42 9.99
C VAL A 102 -0.11 -5.13 11.33
N GLY A 103 0.65 -6.19 11.48
CA GLY A 103 0.82 -6.90 12.74
C GLY A 103 1.97 -6.33 13.57
N GLU A 104 2.28 -6.99 14.68
CA GLU A 104 3.36 -6.56 15.54
C GLU A 104 4.73 -6.69 14.85
N GLU A 105 5.63 -5.75 15.15
CA GLU A 105 7.01 -5.77 14.63
C GLU A 105 7.08 -5.86 13.11
N ASN A 106 6.26 -5.07 12.40
CA ASN A 106 6.20 -5.04 10.94
C ASN A 106 5.85 -6.39 10.30
N ASP A 107 5.00 -7.16 10.96
CA ASP A 107 4.48 -8.39 10.38
C ASP A 107 3.35 -8.03 9.42
N ILE A 108 3.72 -7.77 8.18
CA ILE A 108 2.80 -7.28 7.14
C ILE A 108 2.31 -8.44 6.28
N VAL A 109 1.00 -8.54 6.13
CA VAL A 109 0.38 -9.46 5.16
C VAL A 109 -0.33 -8.62 4.10
N LEU A 110 0.06 -8.81 2.84
CA LEU A 110 -0.40 -7.99 1.73
C LEU A 110 -1.89 -8.20 1.43
N LEU A 111 -2.54 -7.12 1.02
CA LEU A 111 -3.90 -7.20 0.48
C LEU A 111 -3.84 -7.58 -0.99
N THR A 112 -4.80 -8.38 -1.42
CA THR A 112 -4.95 -8.77 -2.83
C THR A 112 -6.43 -9.01 -3.13
N SER A 113 -6.78 -9.16 -4.41
CA SER A 113 -8.09 -9.64 -4.80
C SER A 113 -8.18 -11.15 -4.57
N ASP A 114 -9.36 -11.63 -4.23
CA ASP A 114 -9.62 -13.05 -3.97
C ASP A 114 -9.23 -13.93 -5.17
N ILE A 115 -9.51 -13.43 -6.37
CA ILE A 115 -9.11 -14.07 -7.63
C ILE A 115 -8.36 -13.05 -8.49
N PRO A 116 -7.55 -13.47 -9.46
CA PRO A 116 -6.88 -12.55 -10.36
C PRO A 116 -7.88 -11.67 -11.11
N VAL A 117 -7.56 -10.38 -11.20
CA VAL A 117 -8.36 -9.39 -11.91
C VAL A 117 -7.44 -8.55 -12.81
N GLU A 118 -8.03 -7.68 -13.59
CA GLU A 118 -7.28 -6.77 -14.46
C GLU A 118 -6.50 -5.75 -13.65
N ASN A 119 -5.26 -5.49 -14.02
CA ASN A 119 -4.45 -4.43 -13.42
C ASN A 119 -5.08 -3.08 -13.67
N GLY A 120 -5.04 -2.21 -12.66
CA GLY A 120 -5.61 -0.88 -12.74
C GLY A 120 -7.04 -0.77 -12.26
N LEU A 121 -7.72 -1.87 -11.97
CA LEU A 121 -9.07 -1.79 -11.42
C LEU A 121 -9.06 -1.07 -10.07
N ARG A 122 -10.05 -0.20 -9.90
CA ARG A 122 -10.21 0.57 -8.66
C ARG A 122 -10.86 -0.28 -7.59
N ILE A 123 -10.37 -0.12 -6.37
CA ILE A 123 -10.99 -0.67 -5.17
C ILE A 123 -12.04 0.33 -4.67
N GLY A 124 -13.23 -0.17 -4.45
CA GLY A 124 -14.33 0.69 -3.99
C GLY A 124 -15.18 0.08 -2.91
#